data_fd0add2d82ffe31fc3cfa68ecafc6743
#
_entry.id   fd0add2d82ffe31fc3cfa68ecafc6743
#
_cell.length_a   1.000
_cell.length_b   1.000
_cell.length_c   1.000
_cell.angle_alpha   90.00
_cell.angle_beta   90.00
_cell.angle_gamma   90.00
#
_symmetry.space_group_name_H-M   'P 1'
#
loop_
_entity.id
_entity.type
_entity.pdbx_description
1 polymer ?
#
loop_
_entity_poly.entity_id
_entity_poly.type
_entity_poly.pdbx_seq_one_letter_code
_entity_poly.pdbx_strand_id
1 'polypeptide(L)'
;MPLFKSSFNSPIGKIGLLANEANLISLSFTEPNFNKLKAKKNTDRFEDIILQLNQYFYEGRKSFNLNYELLATDFQSMVYEEMLKIPYGKTISYSDLSHKIGKKKAFRAVGTACGKNPLPLIIPCHRVLGKSGLGGFTGGLDIKRFLLTLERN
;
A
#
# COMPACT_ATOMS: atom_id res chain seq x y z
N MET A 1 -22.23 -4.83 -7.54
CA MET A 1 -21.01 -5.39 -8.16
C MET A 1 -20.45 -6.47 -7.27
N PRO A 2 -20.17 -7.65 -7.80
CA PRO A 2 -19.60 -8.72 -6.98
C PRO A 2 -18.19 -8.38 -6.52
N LEU A 3 -17.91 -8.74 -5.29
CA LEU A 3 -16.59 -8.60 -4.69
C LEU A 3 -15.98 -9.98 -4.43
N PHE A 4 -14.68 -10.05 -4.56
CA PHE A 4 -13.91 -11.27 -4.35
C PHE A 4 -12.80 -11.00 -3.33
N LYS A 5 -12.46 -12.01 -2.54
CA LYS A 5 -11.40 -11.91 -1.54
C LYS A 5 -10.47 -13.10 -1.60
N SER A 6 -9.25 -12.88 -1.19
CA SER A 6 -8.25 -13.92 -0.96
C SER A 6 -7.23 -13.41 0.06
N SER A 7 -6.20 -14.18 0.27
CA SER A 7 -5.12 -13.77 1.17
C SER A 7 -3.79 -14.35 0.70
N PHE A 8 -2.70 -13.74 1.20
CA PHE A 8 -1.34 -14.17 0.94
C PHE A 8 -0.59 -14.25 2.28
N ASN A 9 0.05 -15.36 2.54
CA ASN A 9 0.87 -15.53 3.74
C ASN A 9 2.26 -14.98 3.46
N SER A 10 2.60 -13.86 4.10
CA SER A 10 3.87 -13.17 3.92
C SER A 10 4.76 -13.30 5.15
N PRO A 11 6.03 -12.88 5.07
CA PRO A 11 6.92 -12.84 6.25
C PRO A 11 6.39 -11.92 7.36
N ILE A 12 5.50 -10.99 7.04
CA ILE A 12 4.92 -10.04 7.98
C ILE A 12 3.49 -10.40 8.38
N GLY A 13 3.06 -11.63 8.10
CA GLY A 13 1.74 -12.11 8.43
C GLY A 13 0.83 -12.21 7.21
N LYS A 14 -0.42 -12.47 7.47
CA LYS A 14 -1.42 -12.67 6.44
C LYS A 14 -1.84 -11.34 5.82
N ILE A 15 -1.69 -11.22 4.52
CA ILE A 15 -2.14 -10.05 3.75
C ILE A 15 -3.52 -10.37 3.16
N GLY A 16 -4.51 -9.54 3.46
CA GLY A 16 -5.84 -9.66 2.90
C GLY A 16 -5.95 -8.94 1.56
N LEU A 17 -6.67 -9.53 0.61
CA LEU A 17 -6.84 -9.00 -0.74
C LEU A 17 -8.32 -8.91 -1.07
N LEU A 18 -8.72 -7.79 -1.69
CA LEU A 18 -10.09 -7.56 -2.14
C LEU A 18 -10.08 -7.03 -3.57
N ALA A 19 -10.96 -7.56 -4.40
CA ALA A 19 -11.07 -7.17 -5.81
C ALA A 19 -12.53 -7.14 -6.26
N ASN A 20 -12.80 -6.34 -7.28
CA ASN A 20 -14.02 -6.48 -8.07
C ASN A 20 -13.73 -7.36 -9.29
N GLU A 21 -14.61 -7.36 -10.29
CA GLU A 21 -14.43 -8.22 -11.47
C GLU A 21 -13.20 -7.88 -12.30
N ALA A 22 -12.75 -6.63 -12.28
CA ALA A 22 -11.68 -6.14 -13.16
C ALA A 22 -10.40 -5.74 -12.41
N ASN A 23 -10.51 -5.30 -11.15
CA ASN A 23 -9.42 -4.59 -10.48
C ASN A 23 -9.24 -5.04 -9.04
N LEU A 24 -7.99 -4.99 -8.57
CA LEU A 24 -7.68 -5.02 -7.14
C LEU A 24 -8.15 -3.70 -6.52
N ILE A 25 -8.85 -3.75 -5.40
CA ILE A 25 -9.38 -2.55 -4.74
C ILE A 25 -8.85 -2.34 -3.33
N SER A 26 -8.33 -3.38 -2.68
CA SER A 26 -7.75 -3.24 -1.35
C SER A 26 -6.73 -4.31 -1.05
N LEU A 27 -5.71 -3.92 -0.29
CA LEU A 27 -4.70 -4.79 0.30
C LEU A 27 -4.56 -4.39 1.76
N SER A 28 -4.60 -5.36 2.67
CA SER A 28 -4.56 -5.07 4.10
C SER A 28 -3.56 -5.98 4.82
N PHE A 29 -2.77 -5.38 5.73
CA PHE A 29 -1.83 -6.12 6.59
C PHE A 29 -2.49 -6.66 7.86
N THR A 30 -3.70 -6.22 8.18
CA THR A 30 -4.45 -6.71 9.33
C THR A 30 -5.59 -7.58 8.85
N GLU A 31 -6.16 -8.41 9.75
CA GLU A 31 -7.39 -9.14 9.45
C GLU A 31 -8.43 -8.11 8.99
N PRO A 32 -8.71 -8.06 7.70
CA PRO A 32 -9.60 -7.02 7.23
C PRO A 32 -11.04 -7.36 7.55
N ASN A 33 -11.83 -6.34 7.78
CA ASN A 33 -13.28 -6.46 7.90
C ASN A 33 -13.93 -6.90 6.58
N PHE A 34 -13.20 -7.65 5.74
CA PHE A 34 -13.74 -8.19 4.49
C PHE A 34 -14.89 -9.17 4.75
N ASN A 35 -14.98 -9.69 5.99
CA ASN A 35 -16.12 -10.52 6.39
C ASN A 35 -17.44 -9.72 6.46
N LYS A 36 -17.37 -8.41 6.66
CA LYS A 36 -18.53 -7.51 6.63
C LYS A 36 -18.96 -7.17 5.21
N LEU A 37 -18.06 -7.35 4.25
CA LEU A 37 -18.34 -7.19 2.85
C LEU A 37 -18.76 -8.55 2.29
N LYS A 38 -19.82 -8.60 1.51
CA LYS A 38 -20.30 -9.85 0.90
C LYS A 38 -19.34 -10.29 -0.22
N ALA A 39 -18.08 -10.51 0.13
CA ALA A 39 -17.06 -10.93 -0.82
C ALA A 39 -16.96 -12.45 -0.87
N LYS A 40 -16.87 -13.00 -2.06
CA LYS A 40 -16.67 -14.43 -2.28
C LYS A 40 -15.19 -14.76 -2.30
N LYS A 41 -14.79 -15.82 -1.61
CA LYS A 41 -13.42 -16.32 -1.69
C LYS A 41 -13.17 -16.88 -3.10
N ASN A 42 -12.18 -16.32 -3.79
CA ASN A 42 -11.80 -16.78 -5.13
C ASN A 42 -10.33 -16.48 -5.39
N THR A 43 -9.46 -17.43 -5.12
CA THR A 43 -8.01 -17.26 -5.22
C THR A 43 -7.55 -17.08 -6.67
N ASP A 44 -8.24 -17.66 -7.63
CA ASP A 44 -7.85 -17.58 -9.05
C ASP A 44 -7.81 -16.15 -9.58
N ARG A 45 -8.68 -15.28 -9.06
CA ARG A 45 -8.71 -13.87 -9.45
C ARG A 45 -7.52 -13.07 -8.94
N PHE A 46 -6.74 -13.64 -8.02
CA PHE A 46 -5.61 -12.99 -7.37
C PHE A 46 -4.26 -13.59 -7.75
N GLU A 47 -4.21 -14.46 -8.75
CA GLU A 47 -2.97 -15.12 -9.16
C GLU A 47 -1.86 -14.13 -9.45
N ASP A 48 -2.17 -13.06 -10.17
CA ASP A 48 -1.17 -12.07 -10.59
C ASP A 48 -0.61 -11.30 -9.39
N ILE A 49 -1.48 -10.79 -8.50
CA ILE A 49 -1.01 -10.09 -7.30
C ILE A 49 -0.27 -11.04 -6.35
N ILE A 50 -0.74 -12.25 -6.18
CA ILE A 50 -0.08 -13.24 -5.31
C ILE A 50 1.31 -13.56 -5.85
N LEU A 51 1.45 -13.77 -7.16
CA LEU A 51 2.75 -13.97 -7.80
C LEU A 51 3.68 -12.79 -7.56
N GLN A 52 3.19 -11.57 -7.76
CA GLN A 52 4.01 -10.36 -7.59
C GLN A 52 4.38 -10.11 -6.13
N LEU A 53 3.48 -10.40 -5.18
CA LEU A 53 3.80 -10.33 -3.75
C LEU A 53 4.89 -11.33 -3.38
N ASN A 54 4.79 -12.55 -3.89
CA ASN A 54 5.81 -13.57 -3.67
C ASN A 54 7.18 -13.11 -4.21
N GLN A 55 7.19 -12.55 -5.40
CA GLN A 55 8.40 -12.00 -6.01
C GLN A 55 8.95 -10.81 -5.21
N TYR A 56 8.08 -9.96 -4.70
CA TYR A 56 8.49 -8.82 -3.88
C TYR A 56 9.16 -9.26 -2.58
N PHE A 57 8.55 -10.19 -1.85
CA PHE A 57 9.06 -10.61 -0.56
C PHE A 57 10.27 -11.54 -0.64
N TYR A 58 10.38 -12.33 -1.70
CA TYR A 58 11.38 -13.41 -1.76
C TYR A 58 12.35 -13.32 -2.93
N GLU A 59 12.04 -12.54 -3.97
CA GLU A 59 12.82 -12.57 -5.21
C GLU A 59 13.29 -11.19 -5.67
N GLY A 60 13.11 -10.15 -4.85
CA GLY A 60 13.63 -8.81 -5.14
C GLY A 60 12.85 -8.02 -6.19
N ARG A 61 11.59 -8.34 -6.42
CA ARG A 61 10.75 -7.55 -7.32
C ARG A 61 10.61 -6.12 -6.79
N LYS A 62 10.85 -5.14 -7.66
CA LYS A 62 10.93 -3.72 -7.27
C LYS A 62 9.68 -2.91 -7.55
N SER A 63 8.82 -3.37 -8.44
CA SER A 63 7.60 -2.64 -8.80
C SER A 63 6.46 -3.61 -9.09
N PHE A 64 5.24 -3.13 -8.91
CA PHE A 64 4.03 -3.90 -9.19
C PHE A 64 3.41 -3.44 -10.50
N ASN A 65 2.93 -4.38 -11.29
CA ASN A 65 2.23 -4.13 -12.55
C ASN A 65 0.88 -4.82 -12.50
N LEU A 66 -0.13 -4.08 -12.04
CA LEU A 66 -1.47 -4.62 -11.75
C LEU A 66 -2.54 -3.64 -12.18
N ASN A 67 -3.69 -4.16 -12.53
CA ASN A 67 -4.89 -3.35 -12.64
C ASN A 67 -5.49 -3.14 -11.25
N TYR A 68 -5.60 -1.91 -10.83
CA TYR A 68 -6.24 -1.56 -9.56
C TYR A 68 -7.18 -0.37 -9.73
N GLU A 69 -8.15 -0.29 -8.84
CA GLU A 69 -9.09 0.82 -8.78
C GLU A 69 -8.89 1.55 -7.45
N LEU A 70 -8.77 2.85 -7.52
CA LEU A 70 -8.51 3.68 -6.36
C LEU A 70 -9.67 4.64 -6.13
N LEU A 71 -10.43 4.41 -5.07
CA LEU A 71 -11.44 5.35 -4.60
C LEU A 71 -10.78 6.32 -3.63
N ALA A 72 -10.58 7.55 -4.07
CA ALA A 72 -9.85 8.54 -3.29
C ALA A 72 -10.37 9.95 -3.61
N THR A 73 -10.22 10.86 -2.63
CA THR A 73 -10.48 12.27 -2.86
C THR A 73 -9.43 12.85 -3.81
N ASP A 74 -9.68 14.04 -4.35
CA ASP A 74 -8.72 14.71 -5.23
C ASP A 74 -7.38 14.91 -4.50
N PHE A 75 -7.41 15.35 -3.24
CA PHE A 75 -6.20 15.51 -2.44
C PHE A 75 -5.45 14.19 -2.24
N GLN A 76 -6.16 13.12 -1.86
CA GLN A 76 -5.56 11.80 -1.70
C GLN A 76 -4.94 11.31 -3.01
N SER A 77 -5.62 11.53 -4.13
CA SER A 77 -5.11 11.14 -5.45
C SER A 77 -3.80 11.84 -5.77
N MET A 78 -3.69 13.14 -5.47
CA MET A 78 -2.45 13.90 -5.62
C MET A 78 -1.31 13.30 -4.80
N VAL A 79 -1.59 12.96 -3.55
CA VAL A 79 -0.62 12.35 -2.64
C VAL A 79 -0.18 10.99 -3.17
N TYR A 80 -1.12 10.14 -3.55
CA TYR A 80 -0.82 8.79 -4.02
C TYR A 80 -0.07 8.77 -5.34
N GLU A 81 -0.39 9.65 -6.26
CA GLU A 81 0.34 9.80 -7.52
C GLU A 81 1.82 10.15 -7.27
N GLU A 82 2.07 11.06 -6.32
CA GLU A 82 3.42 11.45 -5.97
C GLU A 82 4.17 10.31 -5.25
N MET A 83 3.47 9.57 -4.39
CA MET A 83 4.05 8.41 -3.70
C MET A 83 4.47 7.32 -4.69
N LEU A 84 3.70 7.11 -5.75
CA LEU A 84 4.03 6.13 -6.79
C LEU A 84 5.38 6.40 -7.48
N LYS A 85 5.86 7.63 -7.41
CA LYS A 85 7.15 8.03 -7.98
C LYS A 85 8.33 7.74 -7.07
N ILE A 86 8.11 7.35 -5.81
CA ILE A 86 9.21 7.03 -4.89
C ILE A 86 9.80 5.69 -5.28
N PRO A 87 11.08 5.63 -5.69
CA PRO A 87 11.66 4.37 -6.14
C PRO A 87 11.84 3.37 -5.01
N TYR A 88 11.90 2.11 -5.36
CA TYR A 88 12.27 1.02 -4.46
C TYR A 88 13.59 1.34 -3.77
N GLY A 89 13.61 1.18 -2.44
CA GLY A 89 14.80 1.44 -1.63
C GLY A 89 15.03 2.92 -1.30
N LYS A 90 14.14 3.81 -1.71
CA LYS A 90 14.23 5.24 -1.42
C LYS A 90 13.09 5.69 -0.52
N THR A 91 13.31 6.79 0.19
CA THR A 91 12.32 7.36 1.11
C THR A 91 12.25 8.88 0.95
N ILE A 92 11.12 9.46 1.32
CA ILE A 92 10.98 10.91 1.48
C ILE A 92 10.21 11.20 2.75
N SER A 93 10.30 12.44 3.25
CA SER A 93 9.52 12.85 4.41
C SER A 93 8.11 13.27 4.02
N TYR A 94 7.18 13.30 4.99
CA TYR A 94 5.85 13.86 4.79
C TYR A 94 5.93 15.32 4.33
N SER A 95 6.87 16.05 4.88
CA SER A 95 7.11 17.45 4.51
C SER A 95 7.55 17.59 3.05
N ASP A 96 8.51 16.78 2.62
CA ASP A 96 8.97 16.79 1.23
C ASP A 96 7.84 16.42 0.28
N LEU A 97 7.02 15.44 0.66
CA LEU A 97 5.88 15.03 -0.15
C LEU A 97 4.87 16.16 -0.28
N SER A 98 4.60 16.89 0.82
CA SER A 98 3.68 18.04 0.77
C SER A 98 4.21 19.16 -0.11
N HIS A 99 5.53 19.40 -0.12
CA HIS A 99 6.16 20.35 -1.04
C HIS A 99 5.98 19.93 -2.50
N LYS A 100 6.16 18.66 -2.79
CA LYS A 100 6.05 18.13 -4.16
C LYS A 100 4.65 18.29 -4.74
N ILE A 101 3.62 18.22 -3.91
CA ILE A 101 2.24 18.45 -4.36
C ILE A 101 1.82 19.91 -4.30
N GLY A 102 2.74 20.83 -3.98
CA GLY A 102 2.47 22.26 -3.93
C GLY A 102 1.69 22.70 -2.70
N LYS A 103 1.67 21.93 -1.63
CA LYS A 103 0.89 22.16 -0.41
C LYS A 103 1.82 22.14 0.81
N LYS A 104 2.73 23.10 0.91
CA LYS A 104 3.83 23.13 1.88
C LYS A 104 3.43 22.87 3.34
N LYS A 105 2.24 23.31 3.74
CA LYS A 105 1.77 23.17 5.13
C LYS A 105 0.87 21.97 5.34
N ALA A 106 0.68 21.14 4.34
CA ALA A 106 -0.29 20.03 4.37
C ALA A 106 0.32 18.71 4.86
N PHE A 107 1.46 18.73 5.53
CA PHE A 107 2.16 17.50 5.94
C PHE A 107 1.31 16.58 6.84
N ARG A 108 0.42 17.15 7.67
CA ARG A 108 -0.50 16.35 8.49
C ARG A 108 -1.57 15.69 7.64
N ALA A 109 -2.13 16.42 6.68
CA ALA A 109 -3.11 15.88 5.76
C ALA A 109 -2.49 14.79 4.86
N VAL A 110 -1.23 14.98 4.46
CA VAL A 110 -0.45 13.97 3.74
C VAL A 110 -0.30 12.71 4.60
N GLY A 111 0.06 12.85 5.87
CA GLY A 111 0.14 11.73 6.81
C GLY A 111 -1.17 10.98 6.96
N THR A 112 -2.29 11.71 7.03
CA THR A 112 -3.62 11.11 7.10
C THR A 112 -3.95 10.34 5.82
N ALA A 113 -3.63 10.90 4.66
CA ALA A 113 -3.81 10.21 3.37
C ALA A 113 -2.98 8.92 3.29
N CYS A 114 -1.73 8.97 3.77
CA CYS A 114 -0.89 7.77 3.86
C CYS A 114 -1.53 6.68 4.73
N GLY A 115 -2.11 7.07 5.88
CA GLY A 115 -2.79 6.15 6.78
C GLY A 115 -4.07 5.54 6.22
N LYS A 116 -4.69 6.22 5.26
CA LYS A 116 -5.92 5.76 4.60
C LYS A 116 -5.67 5.06 3.27
N ASN A 117 -4.42 4.84 2.90
CA ASN A 117 -4.06 4.19 1.65
C ASN A 117 -4.70 2.80 1.57
N PRO A 118 -5.59 2.54 0.60
CA PRO A 118 -6.25 1.24 0.48
C PRO A 118 -5.39 0.17 -0.18
N LEU A 119 -4.25 0.55 -0.78
CA LEU A 119 -3.38 -0.32 -1.56
C LEU A 119 -1.92 -0.18 -1.14
N PRO A 120 -1.59 -0.38 0.15
CA PRO A 120 -0.20 -0.32 0.59
C PRO A 120 0.64 -1.35 -0.17
N LEU A 121 1.93 -1.14 -0.27
CA LEU A 121 2.91 -1.82 -1.12
C LEU A 121 2.81 -1.35 -2.58
N ILE A 122 1.65 -1.42 -3.17
CA ILE A 122 1.44 -0.95 -4.55
C ILE A 122 1.61 0.56 -4.59
N ILE A 123 0.94 1.28 -3.67
CA ILE A 123 1.16 2.69 -3.42
C ILE A 123 2.04 2.75 -2.17
N PRO A 124 3.34 3.07 -2.30
CA PRO A 124 4.35 2.76 -1.28
C PRO A 124 4.37 3.73 -0.09
N CYS A 125 3.32 3.74 0.70
CA CYS A 125 3.24 4.62 1.88
C CYS A 125 4.31 4.30 2.94
N HIS A 126 4.88 3.09 2.93
CA HIS A 126 6.00 2.74 3.82
C HIS A 126 7.29 3.52 3.51
N ARG A 127 7.39 4.13 2.32
CA ARG A 127 8.54 4.94 1.90
C ARG A 127 8.44 6.41 2.32
N VAL A 128 7.38 6.78 3.05
CA VAL A 128 7.20 8.14 3.55
C VAL A 128 7.47 8.15 5.04
N LEU A 129 8.42 8.99 5.48
CA LEU A 129 8.92 9.02 6.85
C LEU A 129 8.55 10.32 7.56
N GLY A 130 8.51 10.27 8.89
CA GLY A 130 8.41 11.47 9.73
C GLY A 130 9.74 12.24 9.76
N LYS A 131 9.70 13.46 10.29
CA LYS A 131 10.85 14.34 10.37
C LYS A 131 11.99 13.77 11.22
N SER A 132 11.65 13.05 12.30
CA SER A 132 12.62 12.56 13.27
C SER A 132 12.55 11.05 13.50
N GLY A 133 11.87 10.31 12.62
CA GLY A 133 11.71 8.87 12.76
C GLY A 133 10.84 8.27 11.66
N LEU A 134 10.34 7.07 11.91
CA LEU A 134 9.56 6.33 10.91
C LEU A 134 8.22 7.01 10.55
N GLY A 135 7.67 7.83 11.45
CA GLY A 135 6.31 8.29 11.31
C GLY A 135 5.31 7.19 11.63
N GLY A 136 4.06 7.35 11.19
CA GLY A 136 3.03 6.36 11.38
C GLY A 136 2.98 5.32 10.29
N PHE A 137 2.26 4.23 10.56
CA PHE A 137 1.95 3.23 9.55
C PHE A 137 0.75 2.41 10.05
N THR A 138 -0.30 2.29 9.24
CA THR A 138 -1.54 1.61 9.63
C THR A 138 -1.32 0.14 9.96
N GLY A 139 -0.42 -0.54 9.25
CA GLY A 139 -0.07 -1.93 9.54
C GLY A 139 0.81 -2.13 10.78
N GLY A 140 1.32 -1.05 11.38
CA GLY A 140 2.23 -1.07 12.50
C GLY A 140 3.68 -0.81 12.11
N LEU A 141 4.44 -0.23 13.05
CA LEU A 141 5.82 0.18 12.78
C LEU A 141 6.76 -0.99 12.51
N ASP A 142 6.49 -2.16 13.09
CA ASP A 142 7.31 -3.35 12.83
C ASP A 142 7.23 -3.77 11.36
N ILE A 143 6.04 -3.71 10.78
CA ILE A 143 5.85 -3.99 9.35
C ILE A 143 6.58 -2.94 8.51
N LYS A 144 6.45 -1.68 8.85
CA LYS A 144 7.15 -0.59 8.14
C LYS A 144 8.65 -0.78 8.16
N ARG A 145 9.23 -1.10 9.32
CA ARG A 145 10.67 -1.39 9.44
C ARG A 145 11.08 -2.57 8.59
N PHE A 146 10.28 -3.64 8.60
CA PHE A 146 10.56 -4.82 7.80
C PHE A 146 10.64 -4.47 6.31
N LEU A 147 9.64 -3.75 5.81
CA LEU A 147 9.59 -3.37 4.39
C LEU A 147 10.76 -2.48 3.99
N LEU A 148 11.10 -1.50 4.82
CA LEU A 148 12.24 -0.61 4.56
C LEU A 148 13.55 -1.38 4.57
N THR A 149 13.73 -2.31 5.50
CA THR A 149 14.93 -3.16 5.56
C THR A 149 15.00 -4.07 4.34
N LEU A 150 13.90 -4.68 3.96
CA LEU A 150 13.83 -5.53 2.76
C LEU A 150 14.28 -4.78 1.51
N GLU A 151 13.84 -3.54 1.36
CA GLU A 151 14.13 -2.74 0.18
C GLU A 151 15.55 -2.17 0.14
N ARG A 152 16.27 -2.18 1.24
CA ARG A 152 17.68 -1.74 1.29
C ARG A 152 18.66 -2.80 0.85
N ASN A 153 18.24 -4.04 0.85
CA ASN A 153 19.15 -5.17 0.56
C ASN A 153 19.19 -5.48 -0.95
#